data_53bfceac2eb3df650be51014a2db72e9
#
_entry.id   53bfceac2eb3df650be51014a2db72e9
#
_cell.length_a   1.000
_cell.length_b   1.000
_cell.length_c   1.000
_cell.angle_alpha   90.00
_cell.angle_beta   90.00
_cell.angle_gamma   90.00
#
_symmetry.space_group_name_H-M   'P 1'
#
loop_
_entity.id
_entity.type
_entity.pdbx_description
1 polymer ?
#
loop_
_entity_poly.entity_id
_entity_poly.type
_entity_poly.pdbx_seq_one_letter_code
_entity_poly.pdbx_strand_id
1 'polypeptide(L)'
;GLAVVLWQIAQLSPVQQPLLFAALAVAISFLSASQDIVFDAWRTDVLPSDERGLGSSLMVASYRAAMVMSGGVAFIWAEQWQSWAKVYQTMAWLMLAAAVLTVLVAERYERAPGQKLAAPGRELLAFVLMLVGVAAAVWLARAVLILFGLDPNDANKWIQLLFLLSEIALALPTALWLARRFGFDTLNRSLDSFFTREGAWSVLALIVLYKLGDAFAGSLTTPFLLRELQFTSAEVGIVNKIMGLGASIFGALVGGLMMVRIGLYRALLWFGVLQLVSNFGFLLLAWYGRGTLGSFELPPFDIVIASLDHRATVDWALASVVFVEQLAAGMGTAAFLALLTALSHSQFSATQFALLSALGSVGRVYVSPVSGVLAPAIGWPAFFAFTALMALPGLLMLHAMRARIVQIERQ
;
A
#
# COMPACT_ATOMS: atom_id res chain seq x y z
N GLY A 1 8.57 -18.90 -11.41
CA GLY A 1 9.67 -17.94 -11.11
C GLY A 1 9.89 -17.80 -9.61
N LEU A 2 8.95 -17.19 -8.85
CA LEU A 2 9.12 -16.88 -7.43
C LEU A 2 9.53 -18.08 -6.55
N ALA A 3 8.85 -19.23 -6.68
CA ALA A 3 9.20 -20.42 -5.92
C ALA A 3 10.66 -20.88 -6.12
N VAL A 4 11.17 -20.79 -7.37
CA VAL A 4 12.55 -21.16 -7.70
C VAL A 4 13.54 -20.20 -7.06
N VAL A 5 13.28 -18.90 -7.12
CA VAL A 5 14.17 -17.88 -6.54
C VAL A 5 14.15 -17.94 -5.01
N LEU A 6 12.99 -18.18 -4.39
CA LEU A 6 12.87 -18.43 -2.95
C LEU A 6 13.63 -19.68 -2.52
N TRP A 7 13.61 -20.72 -3.33
CA TRP A 7 14.40 -21.94 -3.07
C TRP A 7 15.91 -21.68 -3.17
N GLN A 8 16.35 -20.89 -4.17
CA GLN A 8 17.76 -20.53 -4.33
C GLN A 8 18.26 -19.65 -3.17
N ILE A 9 17.49 -18.62 -2.76
CA ILE A 9 17.90 -17.75 -1.65
C ILE A 9 17.99 -18.51 -0.33
N ALA A 10 17.18 -19.56 -0.15
CA ALA A 10 17.23 -20.45 1.01
C ALA A 10 18.55 -21.20 1.17
N GLN A 11 19.32 -21.35 0.10
CA GLN A 11 20.61 -22.07 0.10
C GLN A 11 21.80 -21.13 0.29
N LEU A 12 21.58 -19.82 0.32
CA LEU A 12 22.63 -18.83 0.42
C LEU A 12 22.77 -18.28 1.84
N SER A 13 24.01 -17.97 2.20
CA SER A 13 24.30 -17.20 3.40
C SER A 13 24.43 -15.72 3.06
N PRO A 14 23.65 -14.82 3.67
CA PRO A 14 23.78 -13.38 3.43
C PRO A 14 25.14 -12.83 3.85
N VAL A 15 25.82 -13.50 4.77
CA VAL A 15 27.17 -13.12 5.24
C VAL A 15 28.26 -13.56 4.26
N GLN A 16 28.15 -14.76 3.69
CA GLN A 16 29.17 -15.31 2.79
C GLN A 16 29.03 -14.83 1.36
N GLN A 17 27.78 -14.59 0.90
CA GLN A 17 27.48 -14.23 -0.48
C GLN A 17 26.49 -13.04 -0.55
N PRO A 18 26.85 -11.87 0.02
CA PRO A 18 25.92 -10.75 0.17
C PRO A 18 25.41 -10.21 -1.15
N LEU A 19 26.25 -10.14 -2.20
CA LEU A 19 25.84 -9.63 -3.51
C LEU A 19 24.86 -10.54 -4.22
N LEU A 20 25.08 -11.85 -4.18
CA LEU A 20 24.18 -12.83 -4.79
C LEU A 20 22.84 -12.88 -4.04
N PHE A 21 22.90 -12.83 -2.69
CA PHE A 21 21.71 -12.73 -1.85
C PHE A 21 20.89 -11.47 -2.18
N ALA A 22 21.55 -10.32 -2.28
CA ALA A 22 20.88 -9.05 -2.66
C ALA A 22 20.29 -9.11 -4.08
N ALA A 23 21.03 -9.69 -5.05
CA ALA A 23 20.52 -9.84 -6.42
C ALA A 23 19.25 -10.73 -6.47
N LEU A 24 19.22 -11.84 -5.72
CA LEU A 24 18.03 -12.69 -5.63
C LEU A 24 16.89 -11.99 -4.89
N ALA A 25 17.16 -11.19 -3.86
CA ALA A 25 16.14 -10.39 -3.18
C ALA A 25 15.50 -9.37 -4.14
N VAL A 26 16.29 -8.70 -4.99
CA VAL A 26 15.78 -7.82 -6.06
C VAL A 26 14.97 -8.62 -7.08
N ALA A 27 15.42 -9.80 -7.46
CA ALA A 27 14.67 -10.68 -8.38
C ALA A 27 13.32 -11.12 -7.78
N ILE A 28 13.26 -11.46 -6.49
CA ILE A 28 12.01 -11.77 -5.78
C ILE A 28 11.07 -10.56 -5.84
N SER A 29 11.57 -9.36 -5.50
CA SER A 29 10.78 -8.14 -5.52
C SER A 29 10.21 -7.83 -6.91
N PHE A 30 11.02 -7.98 -7.95
CA PHE A 30 10.60 -7.77 -9.33
C PHE A 30 9.56 -8.80 -9.79
N LEU A 31 9.77 -10.09 -9.50
CA LEU A 31 8.82 -11.15 -9.84
C LEU A 31 7.51 -11.02 -9.06
N SER A 32 7.57 -10.63 -7.80
CA SER A 32 6.38 -10.36 -6.96
C SER A 32 5.56 -9.21 -7.55
N ALA A 33 6.20 -8.07 -7.83
CA ALA A 33 5.51 -6.93 -8.45
C ALA A 33 4.91 -7.28 -9.82
N SER A 34 5.62 -8.10 -10.61
CA SER A 34 5.10 -8.59 -11.90
C SER A 34 3.88 -9.50 -11.72
N GLN A 35 3.90 -10.38 -10.72
CA GLN A 35 2.75 -11.23 -10.39
C GLN A 35 1.55 -10.41 -9.94
N ASP A 36 1.75 -9.40 -9.09
CA ASP A 36 0.69 -8.51 -8.61
C ASP A 36 -0.01 -7.81 -9.78
N ILE A 37 0.75 -7.28 -10.75
CA ILE A 37 0.20 -6.64 -11.94
C ILE A 37 -0.68 -7.61 -12.75
N VAL A 38 -0.22 -8.84 -12.95
CA VAL A 38 -0.97 -9.86 -13.72
C VAL A 38 -2.23 -10.28 -12.97
N PHE A 39 -2.12 -10.48 -11.65
CA PHE A 39 -3.25 -10.86 -10.79
C PHE A 39 -4.31 -9.76 -10.74
N ASP A 40 -3.91 -8.52 -10.56
CA ASP A 40 -4.81 -7.37 -10.55
C ASP A 40 -5.52 -7.17 -11.89
N ALA A 41 -4.81 -7.40 -13.00
CA ALA A 41 -5.41 -7.37 -14.33
C ALA A 41 -6.47 -8.46 -14.51
N TRP A 42 -6.11 -9.69 -14.19
CA TRP A 42 -7.03 -10.83 -14.29
C TRP A 42 -8.29 -10.60 -13.45
N ARG A 43 -8.12 -10.16 -12.21
CA ARG A 43 -9.24 -9.83 -11.32
C ARG A 43 -10.13 -8.72 -11.88
N THR A 44 -9.53 -7.68 -12.45
CA THR A 44 -10.26 -6.56 -13.06
C THR A 44 -11.09 -7.01 -14.27
N ASP A 45 -10.58 -7.96 -15.03
CA ASP A 45 -11.23 -8.48 -16.24
C ASP A 45 -12.33 -9.52 -15.93
N VAL A 46 -12.17 -10.31 -14.86
CA VAL A 46 -13.07 -11.43 -14.52
C VAL A 46 -14.26 -10.97 -13.65
N LEU A 47 -14.06 -9.98 -12.78
CA LEU A 47 -15.10 -9.57 -11.83
C LEU A 47 -16.20 -8.71 -12.49
N PRO A 48 -17.47 -9.18 -12.50
CA PRO A 48 -18.61 -8.37 -12.92
C PRO A 48 -18.83 -7.18 -11.98
N SER A 49 -19.53 -6.16 -12.46
CA SER A 49 -19.69 -4.88 -11.74
C SER A 49 -20.32 -5.03 -10.35
N ASP A 50 -21.26 -5.92 -10.19
CA ASP A 50 -21.97 -6.23 -8.94
C ASP A 50 -21.10 -7.01 -7.93
N GLU A 51 -20.10 -7.75 -8.39
CA GLU A 51 -19.19 -8.53 -7.55
C GLU A 51 -17.88 -7.77 -7.21
N ARG A 52 -17.59 -6.63 -7.83
CA ARG A 52 -16.34 -5.87 -7.61
C ARG A 52 -16.11 -5.50 -6.14
N GLY A 53 -17.18 -5.18 -5.42
CA GLY A 53 -17.12 -4.86 -3.99
C GLY A 53 -16.64 -6.04 -3.14
N LEU A 54 -17.28 -7.19 -3.31
CA LEU A 54 -16.93 -8.41 -2.60
C LEU A 54 -15.54 -8.93 -3.01
N GLY A 55 -15.24 -8.97 -4.30
CA GLY A 55 -13.94 -9.39 -4.81
C GLY A 55 -12.79 -8.52 -4.30
N SER A 56 -12.98 -7.19 -4.23
CA SER A 56 -11.98 -6.28 -3.66
C SER A 56 -11.80 -6.48 -2.15
N SER A 57 -12.87 -6.78 -1.41
CA SER A 57 -12.79 -7.05 0.02
C SER A 57 -12.08 -8.37 0.33
N LEU A 58 -12.34 -9.42 -0.43
CA LEU A 58 -11.65 -10.71 -0.32
C LEU A 58 -10.16 -10.56 -0.64
N MET A 59 -9.82 -9.75 -1.64
CA MET A 59 -8.42 -9.46 -1.95
C MET A 59 -7.72 -8.77 -0.76
N VAL A 60 -8.32 -7.73 -0.18
CA VAL A 60 -7.73 -7.04 0.99
C VAL A 60 -7.57 -7.99 2.16
N ALA A 61 -8.58 -8.80 2.47
CA ALA A 61 -8.53 -9.78 3.55
C ALA A 61 -7.43 -10.82 3.31
N SER A 62 -7.34 -11.39 2.11
CA SER A 62 -6.31 -12.37 1.72
C SER A 62 -4.91 -11.78 1.76
N TYR A 63 -4.74 -10.54 1.26
CA TYR A 63 -3.46 -9.83 1.32
C TYR A 63 -3.01 -9.62 2.78
N ARG A 64 -3.92 -9.20 3.66
CA ARG A 64 -3.64 -9.05 5.10
C ARG A 64 -3.30 -10.38 5.76
N ALA A 65 -4.02 -11.46 5.44
CA ALA A 65 -3.71 -12.80 5.93
C ALA A 65 -2.32 -13.28 5.46
N ALA A 66 -1.97 -13.03 4.19
CA ALA A 66 -0.64 -13.33 3.67
C ALA A 66 0.49 -12.52 4.35
N MET A 67 0.23 -11.27 4.74
CA MET A 67 1.17 -10.47 5.54
C MET A 67 1.42 -11.10 6.92
N VAL A 68 0.41 -11.72 7.55
CA VAL A 68 0.59 -12.47 8.81
C VAL A 68 1.51 -13.66 8.58
N MET A 69 1.25 -14.43 7.53
CA MET A 69 2.06 -15.62 7.21
C MET A 69 3.51 -15.23 6.95
N SER A 70 3.76 -14.27 6.07
CA SER A 70 5.13 -13.89 5.67
C SER A 70 5.86 -13.08 6.73
N GLY A 71 5.16 -12.31 7.57
CA GLY A 71 5.75 -11.45 8.59
C GLY A 71 5.73 -12.06 10.00
N GLY A 72 4.60 -12.65 10.41
CA GLY A 72 4.44 -13.20 11.76
C GLY A 72 4.87 -14.65 11.85
N VAL A 73 4.19 -15.53 11.13
CA VAL A 73 4.44 -16.99 11.18
C VAL A 73 5.87 -17.35 10.74
N ALA A 74 6.40 -16.63 9.74
CA ALA A 74 7.78 -16.85 9.27
C ALA A 74 8.82 -16.62 10.38
N PHE A 75 8.64 -15.60 11.23
CA PHE A 75 9.54 -15.35 12.35
C PHE A 75 9.43 -16.44 13.43
N ILE A 76 8.22 -16.89 13.75
CA ILE A 76 8.00 -18.00 14.70
C ILE A 76 8.68 -19.27 14.19
N TRP A 77 8.48 -19.60 12.91
CA TRP A 77 9.16 -20.76 12.30
C TRP A 77 10.68 -20.61 12.29
N ALA A 78 11.20 -19.40 12.03
CA ALA A 78 12.63 -19.15 12.07
C ALA A 78 13.21 -19.42 13.46
N GLU A 79 12.50 -19.03 14.51
CA GLU A 79 12.88 -19.27 15.90
C GLU A 79 12.77 -20.75 16.28
N GLN A 80 11.63 -21.39 15.99
CA GLN A 80 11.40 -22.80 16.29
C GLN A 80 12.38 -23.73 15.56
N TRP A 81 12.64 -23.45 14.28
CA TRP A 81 13.52 -24.29 13.46
C TRP A 81 14.98 -23.85 13.51
N GLN A 82 15.29 -22.75 14.17
CA GLN A 82 16.62 -22.13 14.22
C GLN A 82 17.26 -22.02 12.82
N SER A 83 16.43 -21.79 11.80
CA SER A 83 16.86 -21.82 10.39
C SER A 83 15.99 -20.99 9.47
N TRP A 84 16.49 -19.86 9.03
CA TRP A 84 15.87 -19.07 7.95
C TRP A 84 15.81 -19.82 6.61
N ALA A 85 16.79 -20.68 6.35
CA ALA A 85 16.80 -21.51 5.15
C ALA A 85 15.54 -22.39 5.05
N LYS A 86 15.15 -23.06 6.14
CA LYS A 86 13.91 -23.86 6.18
C LYS A 86 12.67 -23.01 5.98
N VAL A 87 12.64 -21.79 6.51
CA VAL A 87 11.52 -20.86 6.32
C VAL A 87 11.37 -20.49 4.85
N TYR A 88 12.44 -20.08 4.18
CA TYR A 88 12.40 -19.77 2.74
C TYR A 88 12.03 -20.98 1.89
N GLN A 89 12.50 -22.18 2.22
CA GLN A 89 12.10 -23.43 1.56
C GLN A 89 10.59 -23.67 1.70
N THR A 90 10.05 -23.52 2.91
CA THR A 90 8.62 -23.68 3.15
C THR A 90 7.81 -22.65 2.38
N MET A 91 8.23 -21.38 2.34
CA MET A 91 7.59 -20.36 1.51
C MET A 91 7.65 -20.70 0.02
N ALA A 92 8.76 -21.29 -0.45
CA ALA A 92 8.88 -21.76 -1.83
C ALA A 92 7.86 -22.88 -2.15
N TRP A 93 7.67 -23.83 -1.24
CA TRP A 93 6.66 -24.89 -1.36
C TRP A 93 5.22 -24.33 -1.34
N LEU A 94 4.93 -23.37 -0.46
CA LEU A 94 3.63 -22.70 -0.44
C LEU A 94 3.35 -21.96 -1.76
N MET A 95 4.35 -21.27 -2.31
CA MET A 95 4.23 -20.61 -3.62
C MET A 95 4.03 -21.60 -4.75
N LEU A 96 4.71 -22.76 -4.71
CA LEU A 96 4.51 -23.81 -5.71
C LEU A 96 3.10 -24.41 -5.61
N ALA A 97 2.63 -24.70 -4.40
CA ALA A 97 1.27 -25.19 -4.16
C ALA A 97 0.21 -24.18 -4.65
N ALA A 98 0.40 -22.88 -4.36
CA ALA A 98 -0.46 -21.83 -4.87
C ALA A 98 -0.47 -21.76 -6.40
N ALA A 99 0.69 -21.92 -7.06
CA ALA A 99 0.80 -21.95 -8.51
C ALA A 99 0.05 -23.16 -9.11
N VAL A 100 0.20 -24.34 -8.52
CA VAL A 100 -0.53 -25.55 -8.95
C VAL A 100 -2.03 -25.35 -8.78
N LEU A 101 -2.46 -24.85 -7.61
CA LEU A 101 -3.87 -24.57 -7.35
C LEU A 101 -4.45 -23.58 -8.36
N THR A 102 -3.72 -22.52 -8.68
CA THR A 102 -4.11 -21.53 -9.70
C THR A 102 -4.32 -22.19 -11.06
N VAL A 103 -3.41 -23.08 -11.48
CA VAL A 103 -3.55 -23.79 -12.78
C VAL A 103 -4.78 -24.72 -12.79
N LEU A 104 -5.12 -25.32 -11.64
CA LEU A 104 -6.23 -26.27 -11.53
C LEU A 104 -7.60 -25.58 -11.42
N VAL A 105 -7.66 -24.41 -10.76
CA VAL A 105 -8.93 -23.77 -10.36
C VAL A 105 -9.22 -22.53 -11.20
N ALA A 106 -8.19 -21.83 -11.70
CA ALA A 106 -8.42 -20.59 -12.45
C ALA A 106 -9.19 -20.87 -13.74
N GLU A 107 -10.34 -20.23 -13.87
CA GLU A 107 -11.10 -20.25 -15.12
C GLU A 107 -10.27 -19.63 -16.24
N ARG A 108 -10.31 -20.30 -17.41
CA ARG A 108 -9.69 -19.75 -18.62
C ARG A 108 -10.53 -18.61 -19.13
N TYR A 109 -10.15 -17.41 -18.75
CA TYR A 109 -10.73 -16.19 -19.31
C TYR A 109 -10.23 -16.01 -20.75
N GLU A 110 -11.12 -16.10 -21.72
CA GLU A 110 -10.83 -15.72 -23.09
C GLU A 110 -10.74 -14.19 -23.15
N ARG A 111 -9.52 -13.70 -23.08
CA ARG A 111 -9.25 -12.28 -23.21
C ARG A 111 -9.72 -11.80 -24.57
N ALA A 112 -10.49 -10.70 -24.59
CA ALA A 112 -10.74 -9.99 -25.85
C ALA A 112 -9.40 -9.79 -26.58
N PRO A 113 -9.31 -10.02 -27.90
CA PRO A 113 -8.05 -10.00 -28.62
C PRO A 113 -7.33 -8.69 -28.38
N GLY A 114 -6.43 -8.70 -27.40
CA GLY A 114 -5.57 -7.58 -27.05
C GLY A 114 -4.67 -7.29 -28.23
N GLN A 115 -4.38 -6.04 -28.49
CA GLN A 115 -3.40 -5.67 -29.50
C GLN A 115 -2.09 -6.41 -29.20
N LYS A 116 -1.61 -7.21 -30.17
CA LYS A 116 -0.31 -7.86 -30.05
C LYS A 116 0.74 -6.77 -29.80
N LEU A 117 1.53 -6.93 -28.75
CA LEU A 117 2.73 -6.10 -28.54
C LEU A 117 3.60 -6.17 -29.79
N ALA A 118 3.84 -5.03 -30.42
CA ALA A 118 4.55 -4.97 -31.70
C ALA A 118 6.00 -5.51 -31.59
N ALA A 119 6.66 -5.37 -30.45
CA ALA A 119 8.00 -5.88 -30.20
C ALA A 119 8.30 -5.93 -28.67
N PRO A 120 8.15 -7.10 -27.99
CA PRO A 120 8.40 -7.22 -26.55
C PRO A 120 9.80 -6.78 -26.12
N GLY A 121 10.82 -7.05 -26.92
CA GLY A 121 12.21 -6.63 -26.65
C GLY A 121 12.39 -5.11 -26.66
N ARG A 122 11.69 -4.40 -27.56
CA ARG A 122 11.72 -2.92 -27.61
C ARG A 122 11.04 -2.31 -26.40
N GLU A 123 9.93 -2.86 -25.97
CA GLU A 123 9.21 -2.44 -24.76
C GLU A 123 10.07 -2.61 -23.49
N LEU A 124 10.73 -3.76 -23.37
CA LEU A 124 11.66 -4.03 -22.28
C LEU A 124 12.85 -3.05 -22.28
N LEU A 125 13.44 -2.82 -23.46
CA LEU A 125 14.52 -1.85 -23.59
C LEU A 125 14.07 -0.44 -23.21
N ALA A 126 12.89 0.00 -23.68
CA ALA A 126 12.32 1.29 -23.35
C ALA A 126 12.08 1.42 -21.84
N PHE A 127 11.59 0.37 -21.17
CA PHE A 127 11.43 0.33 -19.72
C PHE A 127 12.77 0.48 -18.98
N VAL A 128 13.78 -0.28 -19.37
CA VAL A 128 15.13 -0.20 -18.77
C VAL A 128 15.74 1.19 -18.97
N LEU A 129 15.66 1.74 -20.18
CA LEU A 129 16.16 3.09 -20.48
C LEU A 129 15.42 4.18 -19.68
N MET A 130 14.11 4.00 -19.47
CA MET A 130 13.31 4.87 -18.61
C MET A 130 13.83 4.83 -17.17
N LEU A 131 14.06 3.63 -16.60
CA LEU A 131 14.57 3.50 -15.22
C LEU A 131 15.96 4.13 -15.05
N VAL A 132 16.87 3.83 -15.98
CA VAL A 132 18.22 4.40 -15.96
C VAL A 132 18.19 5.93 -16.09
N GLY A 133 17.36 6.42 -17.01
CA GLY A 133 17.20 7.86 -17.20
C GLY A 133 16.59 8.59 -15.99
N VAL A 134 15.62 7.96 -15.32
CA VAL A 134 15.07 8.50 -14.05
C VAL A 134 16.14 8.53 -12.97
N ALA A 135 16.91 7.45 -12.80
CA ALA A 135 18.02 7.42 -11.84
C ALA A 135 19.06 8.51 -12.12
N ALA A 136 19.42 8.71 -13.40
CA ALA A 136 20.33 9.76 -13.82
C ALA A 136 19.78 11.17 -13.55
N ALA A 137 18.47 11.40 -13.79
CA ALA A 137 17.83 12.68 -13.52
C ALA A 137 17.77 13.00 -12.02
N VAL A 138 17.45 12.01 -11.19
CA VAL A 138 17.46 12.15 -9.72
C VAL A 138 18.88 12.46 -9.23
N TRP A 139 19.89 11.75 -9.74
CA TRP A 139 21.28 12.02 -9.41
C TRP A 139 21.71 13.42 -9.83
N LEU A 140 21.32 13.87 -11.04
CA LEU A 140 21.62 15.20 -11.53
C LEU A 140 20.95 16.29 -10.69
N ALA A 141 19.69 16.11 -10.31
CA ALA A 141 18.98 17.03 -9.43
C ALA A 141 19.70 17.22 -8.10
N ARG A 142 20.14 16.09 -7.52
CA ARG A 142 20.93 16.10 -6.29
C ARG A 142 22.26 16.84 -6.45
N ALA A 143 22.97 16.56 -7.55
CA ALA A 143 24.22 17.23 -7.87
C ALA A 143 24.03 18.75 -8.03
N VAL A 144 22.95 19.18 -8.67
CA VAL A 144 22.63 20.62 -8.84
C VAL A 144 22.39 21.29 -7.48
N LEU A 145 21.60 20.68 -6.58
CA LEU A 145 21.38 21.24 -5.25
C LEU A 145 22.67 21.36 -4.44
N ILE A 146 23.57 20.39 -4.55
CA ILE A 146 24.89 20.42 -3.92
C ILE A 146 25.73 21.55 -4.49
N LEU A 147 25.67 21.80 -5.80
CA LEU A 147 26.37 22.96 -6.43
C LEU A 147 25.88 24.32 -5.93
N PHE A 148 24.63 24.41 -5.49
CA PHE A 148 24.07 25.59 -4.82
C PHE A 148 24.44 25.68 -3.33
N GLY A 149 25.35 24.82 -2.84
CA GLY A 149 25.86 24.85 -1.47
C GLY A 149 24.94 24.19 -0.45
N LEU A 150 23.95 23.41 -0.90
CA LEU A 150 23.06 22.61 -0.01
C LEU A 150 23.71 21.26 0.27
N ASP A 151 23.74 20.85 1.55
CA ASP A 151 24.22 19.53 1.94
C ASP A 151 23.03 18.56 2.14
N PRO A 152 22.97 17.44 1.42
CA PRO A 152 21.92 16.43 1.63
C PRO A 152 21.96 15.80 3.03
N ASN A 153 23.08 15.91 3.75
CA ASN A 153 23.24 15.42 5.12
C ASN A 153 23.15 16.54 6.16
N ASP A 154 22.67 17.72 5.77
CA ASP A 154 22.51 18.85 6.69
C ASP A 154 21.64 18.43 7.90
N ALA A 155 21.97 18.97 9.08
CA ALA A 155 21.19 18.76 10.30
C ALA A 155 19.76 19.35 10.19
N ASN A 156 19.55 20.31 9.29
CA ASN A 156 18.23 20.88 9.04
C ASN A 156 17.36 19.93 8.20
N LYS A 157 16.36 19.36 8.86
CA LYS A 157 15.42 18.43 8.24
C LYS A 157 14.62 19.00 7.07
N TRP A 158 14.44 20.34 7.01
CA TRP A 158 13.79 21.00 5.88
C TRP A 158 14.64 20.94 4.61
N ILE A 159 15.97 21.03 4.74
CA ILE A 159 16.90 20.89 3.62
C ILE A 159 16.87 19.44 3.11
N GLN A 160 16.92 18.44 4.01
CA GLN A 160 16.78 17.03 3.63
C GLN A 160 15.45 16.76 2.92
N LEU A 161 14.35 17.35 3.41
CA LEU A 161 13.04 17.27 2.79
C LEU A 161 13.02 17.90 1.40
N LEU A 162 13.68 19.04 1.20
CA LEU A 162 13.80 19.68 -0.11
C LEU A 162 14.49 18.77 -1.13
N PHE A 163 15.61 18.14 -0.75
CA PHE A 163 16.28 17.16 -1.60
C PHE A 163 15.32 16.05 -2.02
N LEU A 164 14.69 15.40 -1.05
CA LEU A 164 13.79 14.27 -1.30
C LEU A 164 12.59 14.65 -2.17
N LEU A 165 11.95 15.78 -1.89
CA LEU A 165 10.80 16.24 -2.69
C LEU A 165 11.21 16.64 -4.11
N SER A 166 12.37 17.25 -4.29
CA SER A 166 12.88 17.59 -5.63
C SER A 166 13.21 16.35 -6.45
N GLU A 167 13.85 15.36 -5.83
CA GLU A 167 14.16 14.06 -6.47
C GLU A 167 12.86 13.37 -6.94
N ILE A 168 11.86 13.27 -6.07
CA ILE A 168 10.57 12.65 -6.38
C ILE A 168 9.81 13.47 -7.45
N ALA A 169 9.79 14.80 -7.34
CA ALA A 169 9.10 15.67 -8.30
C ALA A 169 9.68 15.60 -9.71
N LEU A 170 10.98 15.32 -9.85
CA LEU A 170 11.62 15.12 -11.14
C LEU A 170 11.46 13.71 -11.70
N ALA A 171 11.33 12.70 -10.84
CA ALA A 171 11.24 11.31 -11.26
C ALA A 171 10.04 11.05 -12.20
N LEU A 172 8.84 11.53 -11.84
CA LEU A 172 7.62 11.24 -12.59
C LEU A 172 7.60 11.93 -13.98
N PRO A 173 7.83 13.24 -14.12
CA PRO A 173 7.89 13.88 -15.44
C PRO A 173 8.98 13.30 -16.34
N THR A 174 10.14 12.97 -15.75
CA THR A 174 11.24 12.34 -16.49
C THR A 174 10.86 10.94 -16.98
N ALA A 175 10.22 10.14 -16.15
CA ALA A 175 9.72 8.81 -16.54
C ALA A 175 8.74 8.91 -17.71
N LEU A 176 7.75 9.82 -17.63
CA LEU A 176 6.75 10.03 -18.68
C LEU A 176 7.38 10.54 -20.00
N TRP A 177 8.34 11.47 -19.89
CA TRP A 177 9.06 11.98 -21.06
C TRP A 177 9.89 10.89 -21.73
N LEU A 178 10.63 10.09 -20.94
CA LEU A 178 11.44 8.98 -21.46
C LEU A 178 10.58 7.87 -22.04
N ALA A 179 9.46 7.52 -21.41
CA ALA A 179 8.50 6.55 -21.94
C ALA A 179 8.02 6.96 -23.35
N ARG A 180 7.71 8.23 -23.56
CA ARG A 180 7.33 8.76 -24.88
C ARG A 180 8.50 8.76 -25.84
N ARG A 181 9.70 9.19 -25.40
CA ARG A 181 10.90 9.32 -26.24
C ARG A 181 11.42 7.99 -26.74
N PHE A 182 11.38 6.94 -25.92
CA PHE A 182 11.85 5.59 -26.25
C PHE A 182 10.76 4.66 -26.80
N GLY A 183 9.53 5.15 -26.94
CA GLY A 183 8.43 4.39 -27.51
C GLY A 183 8.00 3.22 -26.64
N PHE A 184 7.75 3.49 -25.34
CA PHE A 184 7.10 2.54 -24.46
C PHE A 184 5.59 2.54 -24.78
N ASP A 185 5.22 1.87 -25.88
CA ASP A 185 3.91 1.99 -26.50
C ASP A 185 2.78 1.52 -25.60
N THR A 186 2.97 0.46 -24.83
CA THR A 186 1.97 -0.06 -23.87
C THR A 186 1.62 0.99 -22.81
N LEU A 187 2.62 1.64 -22.23
CA LEU A 187 2.40 2.71 -21.24
C LEU A 187 1.76 3.93 -21.89
N ASN A 188 2.28 4.39 -23.02
CA ASN A 188 1.81 5.60 -23.69
C ASN A 188 0.35 5.46 -24.13
N ARG A 189 -0.02 4.34 -24.79
CA ARG A 189 -1.41 4.09 -25.20
C ARG A 189 -2.36 3.97 -24.02
N SER A 190 -1.91 3.35 -22.94
CA SER A 190 -2.69 3.24 -21.70
C SER A 190 -2.96 4.60 -21.09
N LEU A 191 -1.95 5.47 -21.01
CA LEU A 191 -2.08 6.85 -20.54
C LEU A 191 -2.98 7.67 -21.45
N ASP A 192 -2.75 7.62 -22.77
CA ASP A 192 -3.56 8.36 -23.74
C ASP A 192 -5.03 7.92 -23.67
N SER A 193 -5.31 6.61 -23.58
CA SER A 193 -6.68 6.09 -23.44
C SER A 193 -7.35 6.53 -22.11
N PHE A 194 -6.59 6.75 -21.08
CA PHE A 194 -7.10 7.26 -19.82
C PHE A 194 -7.35 8.78 -19.89
N PHE A 195 -6.39 9.55 -20.39
CA PHE A 195 -6.47 11.02 -20.44
C PHE A 195 -7.46 11.57 -21.48
N THR A 196 -7.84 10.77 -22.48
CA THR A 196 -8.91 11.14 -23.43
C THR A 196 -10.32 11.10 -22.80
N ARG A 197 -10.48 10.48 -21.61
CA ARG A 197 -11.76 10.45 -20.91
C ARG A 197 -12.09 11.82 -20.31
N GLU A 198 -13.31 12.25 -20.45
CA GLU A 198 -13.76 13.47 -19.79
C GLU A 198 -13.49 13.38 -18.27
N GLY A 199 -12.88 14.45 -17.71
CA GLY A 199 -12.55 14.55 -16.29
C GLY A 199 -11.57 13.53 -15.77
N ALA A 200 -10.67 13.00 -16.58
CA ALA A 200 -9.57 12.14 -16.15
C ALA A 200 -8.76 12.78 -15.01
N TRP A 201 -8.44 14.06 -15.12
CA TRP A 201 -7.72 14.82 -14.09
C TRP A 201 -8.47 14.88 -12.75
N SER A 202 -9.80 15.01 -12.79
CA SER A 202 -10.62 14.99 -11.56
C SER A 202 -10.58 13.62 -10.89
N VAL A 203 -10.57 12.54 -11.68
CA VAL A 203 -10.44 11.18 -11.15
C VAL A 203 -9.06 10.96 -10.52
N LEU A 204 -7.99 11.41 -11.18
CA LEU A 204 -6.63 11.31 -10.63
C LEU A 204 -6.50 12.10 -9.32
N ALA A 205 -7.02 13.32 -9.30
CA ALA A 205 -7.02 14.14 -8.09
C ALA A 205 -7.82 13.46 -6.96
N LEU A 206 -8.98 12.86 -7.27
CA LEU A 206 -9.77 12.10 -6.30
C LEU A 206 -8.96 10.94 -5.70
N ILE A 207 -8.27 10.15 -6.54
CA ILE A 207 -7.45 9.01 -6.11
C ILE A 207 -6.37 9.45 -5.10
N VAL A 208 -5.67 10.55 -5.40
CA VAL A 208 -4.62 11.09 -4.52
C VAL A 208 -5.22 11.65 -3.23
N LEU A 209 -6.23 12.51 -3.35
CA LEU A 209 -6.82 13.22 -2.21
C LEU A 209 -7.57 12.30 -1.27
N TYR A 210 -8.22 11.25 -1.80
CA TYR A 210 -8.97 10.29 -0.97
C TYR A 210 -8.07 9.54 0.03
N LYS A 211 -6.82 9.27 -0.37
CA LYS A 211 -5.85 8.57 0.49
C LYS A 211 -4.94 9.49 1.30
N LEU A 212 -5.08 10.81 1.12
CA LEU A 212 -4.15 11.77 1.72
C LEU A 212 -4.22 11.79 3.25
N GLY A 213 -5.40 11.79 3.84
CA GLY A 213 -5.59 11.77 5.29
C GLY A 213 -4.97 10.54 5.95
N ASP A 214 -5.25 9.36 5.38
CA ASP A 214 -4.67 8.09 5.85
C ASP A 214 -3.15 8.07 5.74
N ALA A 215 -2.61 8.64 4.65
CA ALA A 215 -1.17 8.70 4.43
C ALA A 215 -0.47 9.55 5.49
N PHE A 216 -1.06 10.69 5.86
CA PHE A 216 -0.55 11.54 6.94
C PHE A 216 -0.62 10.85 8.30
N ALA A 217 -1.78 10.35 8.68
CA ALA A 217 -1.98 9.70 9.98
C ALA A 217 -1.08 8.47 10.14
N GLY A 218 -1.11 7.55 9.18
CA GLY A 218 -0.38 6.29 9.25
C GLY A 218 1.14 6.42 9.21
N SER A 219 1.68 7.52 8.66
CA SER A 219 3.13 7.72 8.50
C SER A 219 3.89 7.79 9.83
N LEU A 220 3.29 8.36 10.87
CA LEU A 220 3.93 8.61 12.17
C LEU A 220 3.26 7.94 13.36
N THR A 221 2.24 7.10 13.15
CA THR A 221 1.55 6.42 14.26
C THR A 221 2.51 5.64 15.16
N THR A 222 3.39 4.82 14.58
CA THR A 222 4.35 4.03 15.37
C THR A 222 5.37 4.89 16.13
N PRO A 223 6.05 5.88 15.53
CA PRO A 223 6.90 6.81 16.26
C PRO A 223 6.16 7.57 17.38
N PHE A 224 4.93 7.99 17.15
CA PHE A 224 4.08 8.64 18.15
C PHE A 224 3.83 7.74 19.36
N LEU A 225 3.38 6.51 19.11
CA LEU A 225 3.07 5.56 20.19
C LEU A 225 4.32 5.20 21.02
N LEU A 226 5.45 4.96 20.36
CA LEU A 226 6.67 4.49 21.03
C LEU A 226 7.46 5.63 21.69
N ARG A 227 7.60 6.78 21.03
CA ARG A 227 8.48 7.86 21.48
C ARG A 227 7.79 8.92 22.30
N GLU A 228 6.56 9.29 21.93
CA GLU A 228 5.81 10.32 22.63
C GLU A 228 5.02 9.73 23.81
N LEU A 229 4.19 8.73 23.54
CA LEU A 229 3.33 8.12 24.57
C LEU A 229 4.05 7.05 25.39
N GLN A 230 5.29 6.68 25.03
CA GLN A 230 6.12 5.72 25.76
C GLN A 230 5.44 4.36 25.98
N PHE A 231 4.59 3.93 25.02
CA PHE A 231 4.09 2.57 25.03
C PHE A 231 5.22 1.58 24.76
N THR A 232 5.15 0.40 25.34
CA THR A 232 6.18 -0.63 25.09
C THR A 232 6.06 -1.19 23.67
N SER A 233 7.18 -1.62 23.09
CA SER A 233 7.17 -2.25 21.77
C SER A 233 6.32 -3.52 21.74
N ALA A 234 6.25 -4.27 22.84
CA ALA A 234 5.40 -5.44 22.96
C ALA A 234 3.92 -5.05 22.91
N GLU A 235 3.49 -4.04 23.67
CA GLU A 235 2.11 -3.53 23.69
C GLU A 235 1.67 -3.03 22.31
N VAL A 236 2.48 -2.16 21.69
CA VAL A 236 2.22 -1.66 20.31
C VAL A 236 2.22 -2.80 19.29
N GLY A 237 3.11 -3.78 19.44
CA GLY A 237 3.17 -4.97 18.60
C GLY A 237 1.91 -5.82 18.70
N ILE A 238 1.44 -6.12 19.91
CA ILE A 238 0.22 -6.89 20.16
C ILE A 238 -0.99 -6.17 19.56
N VAL A 239 -1.16 -4.89 19.90
CA VAL A 239 -2.31 -4.10 19.44
C VAL A 239 -2.33 -3.97 17.93
N ASN A 240 -1.22 -3.63 17.28
CA ASN A 240 -1.19 -3.47 15.83
C ASN A 240 -1.26 -4.79 15.06
N LYS A 241 -0.52 -5.82 15.50
CA LYS A 241 -0.41 -7.07 14.72
C LYS A 241 -1.52 -8.08 15.01
N ILE A 242 -2.09 -8.09 16.21
CA ILE A 242 -3.17 -9.04 16.54
C ILE A 242 -4.51 -8.32 16.37
N MET A 243 -4.76 -7.28 17.16
CA MET A 243 -6.05 -6.59 17.14
C MET A 243 -6.24 -5.79 15.85
N GLY A 244 -5.25 -4.99 15.46
CA GLY A 244 -5.34 -4.12 14.31
C GLY A 244 -5.46 -4.89 12.99
N LEU A 245 -4.66 -5.95 12.82
CA LEU A 245 -4.74 -6.76 11.61
C LEU A 245 -6.06 -7.53 11.53
N GLY A 246 -6.53 -8.12 12.65
CA GLY A 246 -7.84 -8.75 12.75
C GLY A 246 -8.97 -7.76 12.42
N ALA A 247 -8.92 -6.56 13.00
CA ALA A 247 -9.87 -5.50 12.72
C ALA A 247 -9.87 -5.06 11.25
N SER A 248 -8.69 -4.99 10.63
CA SER A 248 -8.55 -4.63 9.21
C SER A 248 -9.12 -5.70 8.27
N ILE A 249 -8.89 -6.98 8.56
CA ILE A 249 -9.48 -8.09 7.80
C ILE A 249 -11.01 -8.08 7.94
N PHE A 250 -11.49 -7.99 9.17
CA PHE A 250 -12.92 -7.93 9.46
C PHE A 250 -13.57 -6.70 8.80
N GLY A 251 -12.92 -5.54 8.90
CA GLY A 251 -13.35 -4.30 8.25
C GLY A 251 -13.46 -4.44 6.74
N ALA A 252 -12.45 -5.03 6.08
CA ALA A 252 -12.49 -5.28 4.65
C ALA A 252 -13.68 -6.15 4.24
N LEU A 253 -13.91 -7.27 4.94
CA LEU A 253 -15.01 -8.19 4.66
C LEU A 253 -16.39 -7.53 4.88
N VAL A 254 -16.57 -6.86 6.02
CA VAL A 254 -17.81 -6.12 6.33
C VAL A 254 -18.02 -4.99 5.31
N GLY A 255 -16.96 -4.26 4.98
CA GLY A 255 -17.01 -3.19 3.98
C GLY A 255 -17.44 -3.70 2.60
N GLY A 256 -16.92 -4.85 2.17
CA GLY A 256 -17.33 -5.48 0.92
C GLY A 256 -18.79 -5.91 0.92
N LEU A 257 -19.25 -6.57 1.98
CA LEU A 257 -20.67 -6.96 2.14
C LEU A 257 -21.61 -5.74 2.17
N MET A 258 -21.20 -4.68 2.88
CA MET A 258 -21.96 -3.43 2.89
C MET A 258 -22.01 -2.80 1.50
N MET A 259 -20.88 -2.80 0.76
CA MET A 259 -20.78 -2.20 -0.57
C MET A 259 -21.77 -2.83 -1.56
N VAL A 260 -21.99 -4.14 -1.51
CA VAL A 260 -23.00 -4.83 -2.32
C VAL A 260 -24.41 -4.25 -2.09
N ARG A 261 -24.71 -3.82 -0.86
CA ARG A 261 -26.05 -3.28 -0.51
C ARG A 261 -26.20 -1.78 -0.77
N ILE A 262 -25.17 -0.99 -0.44
CA ILE A 262 -25.27 0.48 -0.48
C ILE A 262 -24.66 1.10 -1.74
N GLY A 263 -23.94 0.33 -2.53
CA GLY A 263 -23.23 0.76 -3.73
C GLY A 263 -21.89 1.42 -3.47
N LEU A 264 -21.08 1.55 -4.52
CA LEU A 264 -19.70 2.02 -4.45
C LEU A 264 -19.58 3.47 -3.93
N TYR A 265 -20.39 4.39 -4.49
CA TYR A 265 -20.33 5.80 -4.09
C TYR A 265 -20.61 6.00 -2.59
N ARG A 266 -21.68 5.37 -2.09
CA ARG A 266 -22.06 5.49 -0.66
C ARG A 266 -21.03 4.81 0.23
N ALA A 267 -20.48 3.68 -0.19
CA ALA A 267 -19.42 2.98 0.53
C ALA A 267 -18.18 3.87 0.67
N LEU A 268 -17.68 4.44 -0.43
CA LEU A 268 -16.55 5.37 -0.41
C LEU A 268 -16.81 6.55 0.53
N LEU A 269 -18.02 7.13 0.49
CA LEU A 269 -18.37 8.27 1.34
C LEU A 269 -18.39 7.89 2.82
N TRP A 270 -19.15 6.87 3.19
CA TRP A 270 -19.30 6.47 4.59
C TRP A 270 -18.02 5.90 5.20
N PHE A 271 -17.26 5.11 4.43
CA PHE A 271 -16.00 4.56 4.91
C PHE A 271 -14.93 5.64 5.00
N GLY A 272 -14.92 6.60 4.07
CA GLY A 272 -14.04 7.77 4.15
C GLY A 272 -14.37 8.68 5.35
N VAL A 273 -15.65 8.88 5.66
CA VAL A 273 -16.07 9.58 6.89
C VAL A 273 -15.64 8.80 8.13
N LEU A 274 -15.80 7.48 8.13
CA LEU A 274 -15.35 6.64 9.24
C LEU A 274 -13.83 6.73 9.45
N GLN A 275 -13.04 6.74 8.37
CA GLN A 275 -11.59 6.95 8.44
C GLN A 275 -11.23 8.33 8.98
N LEU A 276 -11.94 9.39 8.54
CA LEU A 276 -11.75 10.73 9.08
C LEU A 276 -12.04 10.76 10.59
N VAL A 277 -13.15 10.16 11.01
CA VAL A 277 -13.52 10.10 12.43
C VAL A 277 -12.53 9.27 13.23
N SER A 278 -12.03 8.16 12.70
CA SER A 278 -11.02 7.34 13.39
C SER A 278 -9.71 8.09 13.65
N ASN A 279 -9.32 9.01 12.77
CA ASN A 279 -8.13 9.86 12.98
C ASN A 279 -8.25 10.76 14.21
N PHE A 280 -9.46 11.16 14.60
CA PHE A 280 -9.67 11.86 15.88
C PHE A 280 -9.35 11.00 17.10
N GLY A 281 -9.36 9.68 16.98
CA GLY A 281 -8.91 8.78 18.04
C GLY A 281 -7.45 9.03 18.43
N PHE A 282 -6.55 9.20 17.44
CA PHE A 282 -5.16 9.55 17.70
C PHE A 282 -5.00 10.97 18.27
N LEU A 283 -5.84 11.93 17.86
CA LEU A 283 -5.89 13.27 18.45
C LEU A 283 -6.25 13.20 19.94
N LEU A 284 -7.29 12.44 20.30
CA LEU A 284 -7.69 12.24 21.67
C LEU A 284 -6.59 11.54 22.48
N LEU A 285 -5.95 10.52 21.90
CA LEU A 285 -4.83 9.84 22.53
C LEU A 285 -3.62 10.77 22.73
N ALA A 286 -3.39 11.72 21.82
CA ALA A 286 -2.35 12.75 21.97
C ALA A 286 -2.67 13.78 23.07
N TRP A 287 -3.93 14.07 23.33
CA TRP A 287 -4.34 15.00 24.39
C TRP A 287 -4.39 14.36 25.76
N TYR A 288 -4.96 13.17 25.87
CA TYR A 288 -5.21 12.53 27.16
C TYR A 288 -4.07 11.63 27.62
N GLY A 289 -3.23 11.16 26.67
CA GLY A 289 -2.10 10.31 26.98
C GLY A 289 -2.49 8.87 27.34
N ARG A 290 -1.49 8.15 27.85
CA ARG A 290 -1.59 6.76 28.28
C ARG A 290 -2.36 6.62 29.59
N GLY A 291 -3.11 5.52 29.76
CA GLY A 291 -3.75 5.14 31.04
C GLY A 291 -5.12 5.75 31.31
N THR A 292 -5.63 6.61 30.41
CA THR A 292 -6.89 7.36 30.62
C THR A 292 -8.12 6.46 30.80
N LEU A 293 -8.19 5.37 30.04
CA LEU A 293 -9.28 4.38 30.12
C LEU A 293 -8.90 3.12 30.90
N GLY A 294 -7.77 3.15 31.61
CA GLY A 294 -7.23 1.98 32.29
C GLY A 294 -6.58 0.98 31.33
N SER A 295 -6.22 -0.17 31.87
CA SER A 295 -5.55 -1.23 31.13
C SER A 295 -6.11 -2.60 31.50
N PHE A 296 -5.87 -3.59 30.65
CA PHE A 296 -6.19 -5.00 30.92
C PHE A 296 -4.95 -5.86 30.71
N GLU A 297 -4.92 -6.99 31.40
CA GLU A 297 -3.85 -7.96 31.26
C GLU A 297 -4.23 -9.05 30.28
N LEU A 298 -3.36 -9.30 29.30
CA LEU A 298 -3.42 -10.47 28.45
C LEU A 298 -2.59 -11.59 29.08
N PRO A 299 -3.18 -12.78 29.29
CA PRO A 299 -2.42 -13.94 29.75
C PRO A 299 -1.42 -14.37 28.67
N PRO A 300 -0.36 -15.11 29.04
CA PRO A 300 0.52 -15.74 28.07
C PRO A 300 -0.29 -16.61 27.12
N PHE A 301 0.00 -16.56 25.84
CA PHE A 301 -0.61 -17.40 24.81
C PHE A 301 0.42 -17.75 23.75
N ASP A 302 0.22 -18.92 23.14
CA ASP A 302 1.00 -19.34 21.98
C ASP A 302 0.02 -19.79 20.91
N ILE A 303 -0.12 -18.97 19.88
CA ILE A 303 -0.90 -19.28 18.67
C ILE A 303 0.00 -19.16 17.47
N VAL A 304 -0.28 -19.91 16.41
CA VAL A 304 0.55 -20.03 15.20
C VAL A 304 1.02 -18.68 14.63
N ILE A 305 0.28 -17.61 14.89
CA ILE A 305 0.51 -16.25 14.37
C ILE A 305 1.15 -15.29 15.38
N ALA A 306 1.13 -15.60 16.66
CA ALA A 306 1.73 -14.77 17.72
C ALA A 306 1.93 -15.59 18.99
N SER A 307 3.08 -15.42 19.62
CA SER A 307 3.38 -15.95 20.95
C SER A 307 3.60 -14.78 21.92
N LEU A 308 3.13 -14.95 23.12
CA LEU A 308 3.33 -14.05 24.24
C LEU A 308 3.81 -14.88 25.44
N ASP A 309 5.10 -14.82 25.75
CA ASP A 309 5.70 -15.64 26.80
C ASP A 309 5.37 -15.13 28.21
N HIS A 310 5.03 -13.85 28.33
CA HIS A 310 4.73 -13.19 29.59
C HIS A 310 3.42 -12.45 29.53
N ARG A 311 2.81 -12.17 30.69
CA ARG A 311 1.63 -11.28 30.74
C ARG A 311 1.98 -9.93 30.16
N ALA A 312 1.15 -9.44 29.26
CA ALA A 312 1.26 -8.09 28.69
C ALA A 312 0.09 -7.23 29.14
N THR A 313 0.43 -6.04 29.61
CA THR A 313 -0.58 -5.03 29.92
C THR A 313 -0.88 -4.23 28.66
N VAL A 314 -2.16 -4.12 28.30
CA VAL A 314 -2.62 -3.37 27.12
C VAL A 314 -3.55 -2.25 27.59
N ASP A 315 -3.27 -1.05 27.12
CA ASP A 315 -4.07 0.14 27.36
C ASP A 315 -5.37 0.11 26.55
N TRP A 316 -6.51 0.35 27.20
CA TRP A 316 -7.81 0.35 26.52
C TRP A 316 -7.96 1.48 25.51
N ALA A 317 -7.38 2.67 25.77
CA ALA A 317 -7.45 3.79 24.83
C ALA A 317 -6.67 3.45 23.56
N LEU A 318 -5.44 2.92 23.68
CA LEU A 318 -4.63 2.46 22.57
C LEU A 318 -5.36 1.36 21.76
N ALA A 319 -5.85 0.33 22.45
CA ALA A 319 -6.56 -0.78 21.82
C ALA A 319 -7.78 -0.32 21.02
N SER A 320 -8.60 0.57 21.64
CA SER A 320 -9.82 1.08 20.99
C SER A 320 -9.53 1.95 19.79
N VAL A 321 -8.55 2.86 19.89
CA VAL A 321 -8.17 3.76 18.79
C VAL A 321 -7.63 2.96 17.60
N VAL A 322 -6.72 2.02 17.85
CA VAL A 322 -6.14 1.20 16.78
C VAL A 322 -7.19 0.27 16.17
N PHE A 323 -8.07 -0.32 16.98
CA PHE A 323 -9.14 -1.19 16.48
C PHE A 323 -10.07 -0.43 15.52
N VAL A 324 -10.56 0.74 15.91
CA VAL A 324 -11.47 1.56 15.08
C VAL A 324 -10.77 2.06 13.83
N GLU A 325 -9.52 2.51 13.95
CA GLU A 325 -8.72 2.98 12.82
C GLU A 325 -8.48 1.86 11.80
N GLN A 326 -8.04 0.69 12.24
CA GLN A 326 -7.76 -0.43 11.36
C GLN A 326 -9.03 -1.03 10.74
N LEU A 327 -10.14 -1.03 11.47
CA LEU A 327 -11.46 -1.39 10.94
C LEU A 327 -11.85 -0.45 9.78
N ALA A 328 -11.77 0.86 10.02
CA ALA A 328 -12.07 1.90 9.04
C ALA A 328 -11.13 1.81 7.82
N ALA A 329 -9.83 1.60 8.06
CA ALA A 329 -8.83 1.42 7.02
C ALA A 329 -9.09 0.18 6.15
N GLY A 330 -9.53 -0.93 6.75
CA GLY A 330 -9.94 -2.13 6.02
C GLY A 330 -11.12 -1.87 5.09
N MET A 331 -12.21 -1.28 5.63
CA MET A 331 -13.40 -0.91 4.86
C MET A 331 -13.06 0.06 3.72
N GLY A 332 -12.36 1.15 4.02
CA GLY A 332 -11.98 2.18 3.05
C GLY A 332 -11.05 1.66 1.96
N THR A 333 -10.12 0.75 2.29
CA THR A 333 -9.22 0.14 1.30
C THR A 333 -9.97 -0.78 0.35
N ALA A 334 -10.94 -1.57 0.85
CA ALA A 334 -11.78 -2.41 0.00
C ALA A 334 -12.60 -1.58 -1.01
N ALA A 335 -13.24 -0.49 -0.55
CA ALA A 335 -13.99 0.42 -1.43
C ALA A 335 -13.08 1.16 -2.43
N PHE A 336 -11.89 1.57 -2.00
CA PHE A 336 -10.92 2.22 -2.87
C PHE A 336 -10.42 1.29 -3.98
N LEU A 337 -10.10 0.05 -3.67
CA LEU A 337 -9.71 -0.94 -4.68
C LEU A 337 -10.85 -1.26 -5.65
N ALA A 338 -12.09 -1.32 -5.17
CA ALA A 338 -13.26 -1.46 -6.04
C ALA A 338 -13.39 -0.27 -7.01
N LEU A 339 -13.12 0.96 -6.55
CA LEU A 339 -13.08 2.14 -7.40
C LEU A 339 -11.98 2.01 -8.47
N LEU A 340 -10.75 1.63 -8.10
CA LEU A 340 -9.66 1.46 -9.06
C LEU A 340 -9.99 0.40 -10.11
N THR A 341 -10.60 -0.71 -9.70
CA THR A 341 -11.07 -1.77 -10.60
C THR A 341 -12.12 -1.24 -11.58
N ALA A 342 -13.10 -0.48 -11.10
CA ALA A 342 -14.15 0.10 -11.93
C ALA A 342 -13.63 1.16 -12.92
N LEU A 343 -12.53 1.84 -12.59
CA LEU A 343 -11.89 2.83 -13.46
C LEU A 343 -11.01 2.22 -14.55
N SER A 344 -10.56 0.97 -14.36
CA SER A 344 -9.64 0.30 -15.29
C SER A 344 -10.40 -0.25 -16.50
N HIS A 345 -9.89 0.03 -17.71
CA HIS A 345 -10.52 -0.44 -18.94
C HIS A 345 -10.02 -1.84 -19.29
N SER A 346 -10.92 -2.73 -19.73
CA SER A 346 -10.61 -4.14 -20.03
C SER A 346 -9.46 -4.37 -21.02
N GLN A 347 -9.24 -3.46 -21.99
CA GLN A 347 -8.13 -3.57 -22.94
C GLN A 347 -6.75 -3.28 -22.32
N PHE A 348 -6.70 -2.48 -21.25
CA PHE A 348 -5.47 -2.02 -20.60
C PHE A 348 -5.52 -2.23 -19.08
N SER A 349 -6.32 -3.17 -18.60
CA SER A 349 -6.60 -3.41 -17.17
C SER A 349 -5.32 -3.49 -16.34
N ALA A 350 -4.32 -4.26 -16.78
CA ALA A 350 -3.04 -4.40 -16.10
C ALA A 350 -2.33 -3.05 -15.90
N THR A 351 -2.15 -2.32 -16.99
CA THR A 351 -1.38 -1.07 -16.95
C THR A 351 -2.15 0.04 -16.25
N GLN A 352 -3.46 0.17 -16.50
CA GLN A 352 -4.28 1.20 -15.88
C GLN A 352 -4.45 0.96 -14.38
N PHE A 353 -4.77 -0.27 -13.96
CA PHE A 353 -4.87 -0.58 -12.54
C PHE A 353 -3.55 -0.34 -11.81
N ALA A 354 -2.41 -0.79 -12.38
CA ALA A 354 -1.09 -0.56 -11.79
C ALA A 354 -0.76 0.94 -11.68
N LEU A 355 -1.06 1.75 -12.71
CA LEU A 355 -0.85 3.20 -12.69
C LEU A 355 -1.75 3.90 -11.66
N LEU A 356 -3.04 3.55 -11.60
CA LEU A 356 -3.99 4.13 -10.65
C LEU A 356 -3.64 3.73 -9.21
N SER A 357 -3.23 2.49 -8.99
CA SER A 357 -2.76 2.00 -7.69
C SER A 357 -1.47 2.70 -7.25
N ALA A 358 -0.50 2.85 -8.17
CA ALA A 358 0.72 3.61 -7.92
C ALA A 358 0.40 5.07 -7.57
N LEU A 359 -0.55 5.69 -8.28
CA LEU A 359 -0.99 7.06 -8.00
C LEU A 359 -1.65 7.18 -6.61
N GLY A 360 -2.44 6.18 -6.20
CA GLY A 360 -2.98 6.09 -4.84
C GLY A 360 -1.90 6.03 -3.75
N SER A 361 -0.70 5.55 -4.12
CA SER A 361 0.46 5.50 -3.22
C SER A 361 1.29 6.81 -3.21
N VAL A 362 1.09 7.71 -4.19
CA VAL A 362 1.80 9.00 -4.28
C VAL A 362 1.62 9.81 -3.00
N GLY A 363 0.40 9.89 -2.45
CA GLY A 363 0.14 10.55 -1.17
C GLY A 363 1.11 10.06 -0.09
N ARG A 364 1.28 8.75 0.05
CA ARG A 364 2.18 8.15 1.05
C ARG A 364 3.65 8.51 0.80
N VAL A 365 4.10 8.50 -0.44
CA VAL A 365 5.50 8.80 -0.80
C VAL A 365 5.87 10.25 -0.52
N TYR A 366 4.99 11.21 -0.85
CA TYR A 366 5.25 12.63 -0.65
C TYR A 366 4.93 13.11 0.77
N VAL A 367 3.92 12.50 1.40
CA VAL A 367 3.39 12.93 2.70
C VAL A 367 4.23 12.44 3.86
N SER A 368 4.72 11.21 3.82
CA SER A 368 5.51 10.65 4.94
C SER A 368 6.73 11.50 5.31
N PRO A 369 7.56 11.99 4.35
CA PRO A 369 8.66 12.88 4.67
C PRO A 369 8.22 14.22 5.26
N VAL A 370 7.13 14.80 4.71
CA VAL A 370 6.57 16.06 5.23
C VAL A 370 6.07 15.88 6.66
N SER A 371 5.39 14.76 6.96
CA SER A 371 4.93 14.44 8.31
C SER A 371 6.07 14.40 9.31
N GLY A 372 7.21 13.81 8.93
CA GLY A 372 8.41 13.70 9.79
C GLY A 372 9.01 15.05 10.21
N VAL A 373 8.81 16.09 9.42
CA VAL A 373 9.24 17.45 9.74
C VAL A 373 8.12 18.26 10.41
N LEU A 374 6.89 18.05 9.98
CA LEU A 374 5.73 18.83 10.44
C LEU A 374 5.34 18.48 11.89
N ALA A 375 5.25 17.19 12.23
CA ALA A 375 4.80 16.77 13.55
C ALA A 375 5.64 17.34 14.71
N PRO A 376 7.00 17.30 14.65
CA PRO A 376 7.80 17.97 15.67
C PRO A 376 7.66 19.50 15.69
N ALA A 377 7.31 20.13 14.56
CA ALA A 377 7.20 21.59 14.46
C ALA A 377 5.90 22.12 15.07
N ILE A 378 4.76 21.40 14.92
CA ILE A 378 3.45 21.87 15.38
C ILE A 378 2.92 21.11 16.61
N GLY A 379 3.59 20.03 17.01
CA GLY A 379 3.16 19.15 18.10
C GLY A 379 2.12 18.11 17.67
N TRP A 380 2.05 17.00 18.42
CA TRP A 380 1.24 15.84 18.06
C TRP A 380 -0.27 16.09 17.98
N PRO A 381 -0.90 16.81 18.96
CA PRO A 381 -2.33 17.09 18.85
C PRO A 381 -2.67 17.91 17.59
N ALA A 382 -1.91 18.97 17.30
CA ALA A 382 -2.12 19.78 16.10
C ALA A 382 -1.85 18.99 14.82
N PHE A 383 -0.85 18.08 14.83
CA PHE A 383 -0.56 17.21 13.71
C PHE A 383 -1.73 16.26 13.42
N PHE A 384 -2.30 15.57 14.41
CA PHE A 384 -3.45 14.68 14.17
C PHE A 384 -4.73 15.45 13.79
N ALA A 385 -4.95 16.65 14.32
CA ALA A 385 -6.01 17.52 13.85
C ALA A 385 -5.82 17.90 12.35
N PHE A 386 -4.59 18.23 11.95
CA PHE A 386 -4.25 18.49 10.57
C PHE A 386 -4.49 17.26 9.68
N THR A 387 -4.13 16.04 10.10
CA THR A 387 -4.37 14.82 9.31
C THR A 387 -5.85 14.58 9.05
N ALA A 388 -6.71 14.83 10.05
CA ALA A 388 -8.15 14.75 9.90
C ALA A 388 -8.67 15.79 8.88
N LEU A 389 -8.16 17.03 8.93
CA LEU A 389 -8.52 18.07 7.96
C LEU A 389 -8.08 17.68 6.53
N MET A 390 -6.94 17.01 6.36
CA MET A 390 -6.44 16.57 5.07
C MET A 390 -7.27 15.44 4.41
N ALA A 391 -8.16 14.79 5.16
CA ALA A 391 -9.13 13.85 4.60
C ALA A 391 -10.33 14.56 3.94
N LEU A 392 -10.66 15.79 4.34
CA LEU A 392 -11.83 16.53 3.83
C LEU A 392 -11.79 16.80 2.33
N PRO A 393 -10.68 17.26 1.73
CA PRO A 393 -10.62 17.51 0.28
C PRO A 393 -11.02 16.29 -0.55
N GLY A 394 -10.58 15.09 -0.15
CA GLY A 394 -10.95 13.84 -0.82
C GLY A 394 -12.44 13.53 -0.74
N LEU A 395 -13.06 13.72 0.42
CA LEU A 395 -14.49 13.51 0.63
C LEU A 395 -15.35 14.56 -0.11
N LEU A 396 -14.93 15.83 -0.07
CA LEU A 396 -15.62 16.91 -0.82
C LEU A 396 -15.55 16.65 -2.33
N MET A 397 -14.40 16.24 -2.84
CA MET A 397 -14.23 15.92 -4.24
C MET A 397 -15.05 14.69 -4.66
N LEU A 398 -15.08 13.64 -3.81
CA LEU A 398 -15.92 12.46 -4.01
C LEU A 398 -17.40 12.87 -4.10
N HIS A 399 -17.85 13.78 -3.22
CA HIS A 399 -19.20 14.28 -3.23
C HIS A 399 -19.51 15.10 -4.51
N ALA A 400 -18.61 15.98 -4.92
CA ALA A 400 -18.74 16.75 -6.16
C ALA A 400 -18.81 15.85 -7.41
N MET A 401 -18.10 14.70 -7.38
CA MET A 401 -18.08 13.73 -8.47
C MET A 401 -19.16 12.64 -8.37
N ARG A 402 -20.15 12.78 -7.48
CA ARG A 402 -21.19 11.76 -7.20
C ARG A 402 -21.81 11.16 -8.46
N ALA A 403 -22.31 12.02 -9.36
CA ALA A 403 -22.99 11.55 -10.57
C ALA A 403 -22.10 10.66 -11.44
N ARG A 404 -20.83 11.02 -11.54
CA ARG A 404 -19.83 10.30 -12.31
C ARG A 404 -19.46 8.95 -11.66
N ILE A 405 -19.26 8.91 -10.35
CA ILE A 405 -18.95 7.66 -9.65
C ILE A 405 -20.10 6.66 -9.76
N VAL A 406 -21.35 7.13 -9.64
CA VAL A 406 -22.54 6.28 -9.86
C VAL A 406 -22.63 5.79 -11.30
N GLN A 407 -22.19 6.59 -12.28
CA GLN A 407 -22.14 6.14 -13.68
C GLN A 407 -21.08 5.07 -13.91
N ILE A 408 -19.88 5.24 -13.32
CA ILE A 408 -18.79 4.26 -13.38
C ILE A 408 -19.18 2.94 -12.71
N GLU A 409 -19.94 2.98 -11.62
CA GLU A 409 -20.45 1.81 -10.92
C GLU A 409 -21.37 0.92 -11.78
N ARG A 410 -22.09 1.53 -12.73
CA ARG A 410 -23.06 0.84 -13.61
C ARG A 410 -22.41 0.24 -14.87
N GLN A 411 -21.18 0.60 -15.16
CA GLN A 411 -20.39 0.07 -16.29
C GLN A 411 -19.61 -1.18 -15.88
#